data_a7cef2239df6d313b03d4eda40615cd9
#
_entry.id   a7cef2239df6d313b03d4eda40615cd9
#
_cell.length_a   1.000
_cell.length_b   1.000
_cell.length_c   1.000
_cell.angle_alpha   90.00
_cell.angle_beta   90.00
_cell.angle_gamma   90.00
#
_symmetry.space_group_name_H-M   'P 1'
#
loop_
_entity.id
_entity.type
_entity.pdbx_description
1 polymer ?
#
loop_
_entity_poly.entity_id
_entity_poly.type
_entity_poly.pdbx_seq_one_letter_code
_entity_poly.pdbx_strand_id
1 'polypeptide(L)'
;MATLHRTDRLSGPDTRPAGVTHGPGHLVDYGNPAFRSMFGERAVGMPVRESMVGLPVEVFGLLDAVFREGRPLARWIRHDGEDWRLTAVPRRDVDSDEVYGVAFHFRRRDDLPITRSD
;
A
#
# COMPACT_ATOMS: atom_id res chain seq x y z
N MET A 1 -5.91 -26.74 -12.58
CA MET A 1 -5.76 -26.53 -12.03
C MET A 1 -5.32 -26.14 -11.47
N ALA A 2 -5.41 -25.85 -11.48
CA ALA A 2 -5.09 -25.38 -10.69
C ALA A 2 -4.77 -24.70 -10.49
N THR A 3 -4.89 -24.53 -10.71
CA THR A 3 -4.60 -23.86 -10.28
C THR A 3 -4.90 -23.20 -10.05
N LEU A 4 -5.49 -22.98 -10.24
CA LEU A 4 -5.77 -22.33 -9.80
C LEU A 4 -6.23 -22.04 -9.14
N HIS A 5 -6.67 -22.47 -9.02
CA HIS A 5 -7.03 -22.09 -8.07
C HIS A 5 -6.51 -21.59 -7.46
N ARG A 6 -6.16 -21.58 -7.54
CA ARG A 6 -5.65 -20.84 -7.06
C ARG A 6 -6.03 -19.71 -7.28
N THR A 7 -6.51 -19.50 -8.02
CA THR A 7 -6.82 -18.33 -8.33
C THR A 7 -7.82 -17.73 -7.58
N ASP A 8 -8.66 -18.09 -7.27
CA ASP A 8 -9.51 -17.55 -6.54
C ASP A 8 -9.10 -17.21 -5.34
N ARG A 9 -8.49 -17.79 -4.79
CA ARG A 9 -7.94 -17.48 -3.68
C ARG A 9 -7.17 -16.32 -3.85
N LEU A 10 -6.74 -16.20 -4.88
CA LEU A 10 -6.02 -15.10 -5.24
C LEU A 10 -6.77 -13.86 -5.17
N SER A 11 -8.04 -13.95 -5.18
CA SER A 11 -8.84 -12.78 -5.28
C SER A 11 -8.62 -11.82 -4.15
N GLY A 12 -8.33 -12.31 -2.95
CA GLY A 12 -8.12 -11.41 -1.84
C GLY A 12 -7.00 -10.44 -2.05
N PRO A 13 -5.77 -10.94 -2.25
CA PRO A 13 -4.65 -10.02 -2.46
C PRO A 13 -4.80 -9.17 -3.68
N ASP A 14 -5.40 -9.71 -4.74
CA ASP A 14 -5.51 -8.99 -5.99
C ASP A 14 -6.47 -7.84 -5.94
N THR A 15 -7.41 -7.86 -5.00
CA THR A 15 -8.39 -6.80 -4.91
C THR A 15 -7.98 -5.67 -4.00
N ARG A 16 -6.85 -5.81 -3.31
CA ARG A 16 -6.38 -4.77 -2.41
C ARG A 16 -5.28 -3.97 -3.07
N PRO A 17 -5.48 -2.66 -3.23
CA PRO A 17 -4.42 -1.86 -3.83
C PRO A 17 -3.15 -1.94 -2.99
N ALA A 18 -2.05 -2.25 -3.64
CA ALA A 18 -0.76 -2.40 -2.98
C ALA A 18 0.35 -1.94 -3.89
N GLY A 19 1.41 -1.46 -3.28
CA GLY A 19 2.56 -1.01 -4.04
C GLY A 19 3.79 -0.96 -3.20
N VAL A 20 4.92 -0.74 -3.86
CA VAL A 20 6.19 -0.56 -3.18
C VAL A 20 6.89 0.64 -3.77
N THR A 21 7.62 1.33 -2.93
CA THR A 21 8.35 2.53 -3.32
C THR A 21 9.81 2.41 -2.91
N HIS A 22 10.63 3.33 -3.40
CA HIS A 22 11.99 3.43 -2.94
C HIS A 22 12.37 4.90 -2.77
N GLY A 23 13.37 5.14 -1.94
CA GLY A 23 13.94 6.46 -1.72
C GLY A 23 13.08 7.34 -0.83
N PRO A 24 13.66 8.44 -0.36
CA PRO A 24 12.93 9.36 0.52
C PRO A 24 11.79 10.09 -0.18
N GLY A 25 11.81 10.12 -1.51
CA GLY A 25 10.72 10.72 -2.28
C GLY A 25 9.61 9.74 -2.62
N HIS A 26 9.73 8.50 -2.18
CA HIS A 26 8.72 7.47 -2.38
C HIS A 26 8.33 7.30 -3.84
N LEU A 27 9.32 6.97 -4.67
CA LEU A 27 9.05 6.69 -6.07
C LEU A 27 8.40 5.32 -6.18
N VAL A 28 7.29 5.23 -6.89
CA VAL A 28 6.54 3.98 -6.99
C VAL A 28 7.27 3.05 -7.94
N ASP A 29 7.76 1.92 -7.41
CA ASP A 29 8.44 0.90 -8.22
C ASP A 29 7.45 -0.07 -8.82
N TYR A 30 6.39 -0.36 -8.09
CA TYR A 30 5.42 -1.35 -8.51
C TYR A 30 4.09 -1.06 -7.84
N GLY A 31 3.03 -1.28 -8.59
CA GLY A 31 1.68 -1.25 -8.07
C GLY A 31 0.92 -2.41 -8.67
N ASN A 32 0.17 -3.13 -7.84
CA ASN A 32 -0.61 -4.26 -8.37
C ASN A 32 -1.79 -3.74 -9.19
N PRO A 33 -2.52 -4.62 -9.88
CA PRO A 33 -3.64 -4.16 -10.71
C PRO A 33 -4.65 -3.30 -9.97
N ALA A 34 -4.95 -3.64 -8.71
CA ALA A 34 -5.89 -2.84 -7.94
C ALA A 34 -5.37 -1.43 -7.68
N PHE A 35 -4.07 -1.31 -7.41
CA PHE A 35 -3.44 0.00 -7.23
C PHE A 35 -3.54 0.81 -8.53
N ARG A 36 -3.23 0.17 -9.65
CA ARG A 36 -3.26 0.86 -10.93
C ARG A 36 -4.69 1.26 -11.33
N SER A 37 -5.68 0.44 -10.95
CA SER A 37 -7.07 0.82 -11.17
C SER A 37 -7.46 2.04 -10.33
N MET A 38 -6.93 2.11 -9.12
CA MET A 38 -7.29 3.19 -8.20
C MET A 38 -6.59 4.50 -8.54
N PHE A 39 -5.32 4.44 -8.94
CA PHE A 39 -4.52 5.64 -9.15
C PHE A 39 -4.04 5.85 -10.58
N GLY A 40 -4.27 4.90 -11.47
CA GLY A 40 -3.88 5.02 -12.87
C GLY A 40 -2.60 4.28 -13.18
N GLU A 41 -2.47 3.85 -14.43
CA GLU A 41 -1.28 3.12 -14.87
C GLU A 41 -0.01 3.96 -14.78
N ARG A 42 -0.16 5.26 -14.92
CA ARG A 42 0.99 6.15 -14.90
C ARG A 42 1.57 6.36 -13.52
N ALA A 43 0.86 5.90 -12.48
CA ALA A 43 1.34 6.09 -11.11
C ALA A 43 2.69 5.41 -10.87
N VAL A 44 2.92 4.28 -11.56
CA VAL A 44 4.20 3.59 -11.42
C VAL A 44 5.29 4.43 -12.07
N GLY A 45 6.38 4.63 -11.36
CA GLY A 45 7.49 5.46 -11.81
C GLY A 45 7.42 6.90 -11.32
N MET A 46 6.35 7.27 -10.62
CA MET A 46 6.17 8.63 -10.14
C MET A 46 6.27 8.69 -8.63
N PRO A 47 6.62 9.85 -8.08
CA PRO A 47 6.53 10.00 -6.61
C PRO A 47 5.09 9.87 -6.15
N VAL A 48 4.90 9.31 -4.96
CA VAL A 48 3.54 9.10 -4.45
C VAL A 48 2.73 10.38 -4.37
N ARG A 49 3.36 11.52 -4.09
CA ARG A 49 2.61 12.76 -3.98
C ARG A 49 2.01 13.18 -5.32
N GLU A 50 2.60 12.74 -6.41
CA GLU A 50 2.08 13.05 -7.74
C GLU A 50 1.17 11.97 -8.27
N SER A 51 1.38 10.73 -7.84
CA SER A 51 0.63 9.60 -8.38
C SER A 51 -0.61 9.26 -7.58
N MET A 52 -0.55 9.44 -6.27
CA MET A 52 -1.66 9.04 -5.41
C MET A 52 -2.47 10.26 -5.02
N VAL A 53 -2.97 10.95 -6.03
CA VAL A 53 -3.73 12.17 -5.80
C VAL A 53 -5.06 11.85 -5.15
N GLY A 54 -5.57 12.80 -4.41
CA GLY A 54 -6.86 12.63 -3.75
C GLY A 54 -6.78 12.01 -2.37
N LEU A 55 -5.59 11.58 -1.96
CA LEU A 55 -5.44 11.04 -0.62
C LEU A 55 -5.18 12.17 0.39
N PRO A 56 -5.58 11.96 1.64
CA PRO A 56 -5.28 12.96 2.68
C PRO A 56 -3.78 13.11 2.84
N VAL A 57 -3.36 14.30 3.22
CA VAL A 57 -1.93 14.60 3.38
C VAL A 57 -1.29 13.69 4.43
N GLU A 58 -2.06 13.20 5.38
CA GLU A 58 -1.55 12.30 6.42
C GLU A 58 -0.94 11.03 5.84
N VAL A 59 -1.39 10.61 4.65
CA VAL A 59 -0.85 9.42 4.02
C VAL A 59 0.64 9.60 3.75
N PHE A 60 1.01 10.76 3.23
CA PHE A 60 2.42 10.99 2.89
C PHE A 60 3.27 11.14 4.15
N GLY A 61 2.70 11.71 5.20
CA GLY A 61 3.38 11.76 6.49
C GLY A 61 3.61 10.38 7.07
N LEU A 62 2.65 9.48 6.88
CA LEU A 62 2.78 8.11 7.35
C LEU A 62 3.93 7.40 6.61
N LEU A 63 3.99 7.56 5.29
CA LEU A 63 5.06 6.94 4.52
C LEU A 63 6.42 7.49 4.92
N ASP A 64 6.50 8.81 5.15
CA ASP A 64 7.74 9.41 5.62
C ASP A 64 8.16 8.85 6.97
N ALA A 65 7.20 8.68 7.87
CA ALA A 65 7.51 8.15 9.20
C ALA A 65 8.01 6.72 9.13
N VAL A 66 7.36 5.88 8.29
CA VAL A 66 7.81 4.50 8.11
C VAL A 66 9.22 4.47 7.57
N PHE A 67 9.51 5.33 6.59
CA PHE A 67 10.83 5.37 5.97
C PHE A 67 11.90 5.80 6.98
N ARG A 68 11.60 6.84 7.77
CA ARG A 68 12.59 7.35 8.72
C ARG A 68 12.74 6.50 9.98
N GLU A 69 11.61 6.02 10.49
CA GLU A 69 11.64 5.31 11.78
C GLU A 69 11.89 3.82 11.63
N GLY A 70 11.68 3.30 10.44
CA GLY A 70 11.98 1.90 10.18
C GLY A 70 11.04 0.91 10.85
N ARG A 71 9.80 1.30 11.09
CA ARG A 71 8.82 0.39 11.70
C ARG A 71 7.48 0.53 11.01
N PRO A 72 6.68 -0.54 11.04
CA PRO A 72 5.37 -0.51 10.38
C PRO A 72 4.43 0.46 11.08
N LEU A 73 3.57 1.09 10.29
CA LEU A 73 2.52 1.96 10.80
C LEU A 73 1.26 1.69 10.00
N ALA A 74 0.12 1.96 10.63
CA ALA A 74 -1.17 1.81 9.96
C ALA A 74 -2.07 2.95 10.39
N ARG A 75 -3.01 3.31 9.51
CA ARG A 75 -3.92 4.40 9.78
C ARG A 75 -5.18 4.24 8.95
N TRP A 76 -6.29 4.64 9.51
CA TRP A 76 -7.53 4.73 8.76
C TRP A 76 -7.51 6.02 7.97
N ILE A 77 -7.93 5.95 6.72
CA ILE A 77 -8.05 7.14 5.88
C ILE A 77 -9.37 7.09 5.15
N ARG A 78 -9.78 8.24 4.66
CA ARG A 78 -10.98 8.34 3.86
C ARG A 78 -10.58 8.75 2.46
N HIS A 79 -11.07 8.01 1.48
CA HIS A 79 -10.76 8.31 0.09
C HIS A 79 -11.97 7.96 -0.76
N ASP A 80 -12.41 8.94 -1.54
CA ASP A 80 -13.50 8.75 -2.49
C ASP A 80 -14.76 8.22 -1.78
N GLY A 81 -15.03 8.73 -0.60
CA GLY A 81 -16.24 8.38 0.14
C GLY A 81 -16.17 7.09 0.90
N GLU A 82 -15.04 6.40 0.88
CA GLU A 82 -14.89 5.12 1.56
C GLU A 82 -13.78 5.16 2.58
N ASP A 83 -13.93 4.33 3.60
CA ASP A 83 -12.91 4.20 4.65
C ASP A 83 -11.97 3.07 4.28
N TRP A 84 -10.68 3.36 4.35
CA TRP A 84 -9.63 2.41 4.01
C TRP A 84 -8.64 2.32 5.15
N ARG A 85 -8.11 1.13 5.35
CA ARG A 85 -7.00 0.94 6.27
C ARG A 85 -5.72 0.89 5.45
N LEU A 86 -4.87 1.87 5.66
CA LEU A 86 -3.56 1.90 5.02
C LEU A 86 -2.55 1.32 5.98
N THR A 87 -1.83 0.30 5.53
CA THR A 87 -0.74 -0.29 6.29
C THR A 87 0.53 -0.12 5.48
N ALA A 88 1.58 0.34 6.12
CA ALA A 88 2.86 0.55 5.46
C ALA A 88 3.97 -0.05 6.30
N VAL A 89 4.91 -0.70 5.63
CA VAL A 89 6.05 -1.34 6.31
C VAL A 89 7.32 -0.94 5.59
N PRO A 90 8.44 -0.89 6.32
CA PRO A 90 9.70 -0.51 5.69
C PRO A 90 10.26 -1.66 4.86
N ARG A 91 10.89 -1.31 3.74
CA ARG A 91 11.66 -2.25 2.92
C ARG A 91 13.11 -2.08 3.34
N ARG A 92 13.73 -3.17 3.76
CA ARG A 92 15.10 -3.12 4.26
C ARG A 92 16.03 -3.88 3.35
N ASP A 93 17.23 -3.35 3.19
CA ASP A 93 18.28 -4.01 2.45
C ASP A 93 18.74 -5.21 3.26
N VAL A 94 18.85 -6.38 2.63
CA VAL A 94 19.17 -7.59 3.35
C VAL A 94 20.59 -7.59 3.92
N ASP A 95 21.49 -6.83 3.32
CA ASP A 95 22.87 -6.81 3.79
C ASP A 95 23.12 -5.74 4.84
N SER A 96 22.62 -4.54 4.63
CA SER A 96 22.90 -3.42 5.53
C SER A 96 21.81 -3.17 6.55
N ASP A 97 20.63 -3.76 6.34
CA ASP A 97 19.45 -3.54 7.16
C ASP A 97 18.95 -2.10 7.10
N GLU A 98 19.41 -1.32 6.13
CA GLU A 98 18.94 0.04 5.97
C GLU A 98 17.60 0.07 5.25
N VAL A 99 16.76 1.02 5.64
CA VAL A 99 15.47 1.20 4.98
C VAL A 99 15.71 1.92 3.66
N TYR A 100 15.25 1.33 2.56
CA TYR A 100 15.40 1.97 1.27
C TYR A 100 14.07 2.26 0.61
N GLY A 101 12.98 1.88 1.22
CA GLY A 101 11.67 2.14 0.65
C GLY A 101 10.56 1.71 1.59
N VAL A 102 9.36 1.72 1.06
CA VAL A 102 8.16 1.39 1.83
C VAL A 102 7.27 0.49 0.99
N ALA A 103 6.69 -0.53 1.62
CA ALA A 103 5.67 -1.35 1.00
C ALA A 103 4.35 -1.01 1.69
N PHE A 104 3.28 -0.89 0.92
CA PHE A 104 2.01 -0.49 1.52
C PHE A 104 0.85 -1.19 0.85
N HIS A 105 -0.26 -1.28 1.57
CA HIS A 105 -1.49 -1.76 0.98
C HIS A 105 -2.67 -1.07 1.65
N PHE A 106 -3.79 -1.05 0.91
CA PHE A 106 -5.04 -0.47 1.39
C PHE A 106 -6.08 -1.58 1.47
N ARG A 107 -6.84 -1.59 2.55
CA ARG A 107 -7.96 -2.51 2.69
C ARG A 107 -9.20 -1.70 3.00
N ARG A 108 -10.28 -1.97 2.29
CA ARG A 108 -11.52 -1.29 2.60
C ARG A 108 -12.07 -1.81 3.91
N ARG A 109 -12.80 -0.95 4.59
CA ARG A 109 -13.37 -1.32 5.86
C ARG A 109 -14.21 -2.59 5.75
N ASP A 110 -14.96 -2.71 4.68
CA ASP A 110 -15.83 -3.86 4.48
C ASP A 110 -15.06 -5.15 4.22
N ASP A 111 -13.82 -5.04 3.83
CA ASP A 111 -12.99 -6.20 3.52
C ASP A 111 -12.21 -6.72 4.70
N LEU A 112 -12.28 -6.03 5.84
CA LEU A 112 -11.55 -6.48 7.02
C LEU A 112 -12.25 -7.68 7.64
N PRO A 113 -11.49 -8.61 8.25
CA PRO A 113 -12.11 -9.76 8.89
C PRO A 113 -13.01 -9.30 10.02
N ILE A 114 -14.09 -10.02 10.25
CA ILE A 114 -14.98 -9.76 11.37
C ILE A 114 -14.32 -10.36 12.58
N THR A 115 -14.15 -9.55 13.54
CA THR A 115 -13.55 -10.09 14.73
C THR A 115 -14.60 -10.38 15.74
N ARG A 116 -14.70 -10.67 15.98
CA ARG A 116 -15.47 -10.75 16.80
C ARG A 116 -15.44 -10.95 17.83
N SER A 117 -15.67 -10.62 17.87
CA SER A 117 -15.65 -10.57 18.61
C SER A 117 -15.77 -10.59 19.13
N ASP A 118 -15.96 -10.78 18.79
CA ASP A 118 -16.11 -10.69 19.13
C ASP A 118 -16.11 -10.75 19.58
#